data_b4c86b37556de6c4a9fa8ee0329b3669
#
_entry.id   b4c86b37556de6c4a9fa8ee0329b3669
#
_cell.length_a   1.000
_cell.length_b   1.000
_cell.length_c   1.000
_cell.angle_alpha   90.00
_cell.angle_beta   90.00
_cell.angle_gamma   90.00
#
_symmetry.space_group_name_H-M   'P 1'
#
loop_
_entity.id
_entity.type
_entity.pdbx_description
1 polymer ?
#
loop_
_entity_poly.entity_id
_entity_poly.type
_entity_poly.pdbx_seq_one_letter_code
_entity_poly.pdbx_strand_id
1 'polypeptide(L)'
;NATETEYVSLSDMGIECGQGLRTGANDFFYVQIKEEEGESVLVRSKTWDRGGRKYRFEKDDIVPTLQNRGEVKGLVVTPDKLKTAVIYPQGEIKGELRDYIDLAETYHDTKGRRFKDYSAVAPNEKIVEGKIVREWFRLPKMANRHLPNLCLTRVSARIPECLFVTQSETDPIAIDANMVTLWGRDARTIRIAFAMLNSTWSKLYLELICTVMGGGAFKVEASHLKKLLFPKLSNELLQELD
;
A
#
# COMPACT_ATOMS: atom_id res chain seq x y z
N ASN A 1 -33.06 -28.67 -17.30
CA ASN A 1 -31.59 -28.76 -17.24
C ASN A 1 -31.09 -27.59 -16.41
N ALA A 2 -30.71 -27.86 -15.15
CA ALA A 2 -29.98 -26.89 -14.38
C ALA A 2 -28.61 -26.74 -15.06
N THR A 3 -28.36 -25.60 -15.65
CA THR A 3 -27.00 -25.24 -16.12
C THR A 3 -26.09 -25.17 -14.89
N GLU A 4 -25.12 -26.06 -14.80
CA GLU A 4 -24.08 -25.96 -13.76
C GLU A 4 -23.42 -24.58 -13.85
N THR A 5 -23.53 -23.81 -12.78
CA THR A 5 -22.88 -22.51 -12.71
C THR A 5 -21.37 -22.75 -12.57
N GLU A 6 -20.62 -22.39 -13.60
CA GLU A 6 -19.14 -22.40 -13.51
C GLU A 6 -18.67 -21.27 -12.59
N TYR A 7 -17.66 -21.56 -11.78
CA TYR A 7 -17.04 -20.59 -10.88
C TYR A 7 -15.58 -20.34 -11.29
N VAL A 8 -15.11 -19.12 -11.08
CA VAL A 8 -13.74 -18.69 -11.33
C VAL A 8 -13.17 -18.01 -10.08
N SER A 9 -11.91 -18.24 -9.81
CA SER A 9 -11.17 -17.53 -8.76
C SER A 9 -10.49 -16.27 -9.31
N LEU A 10 -10.02 -15.40 -8.43
CA LEU A 10 -9.18 -14.25 -8.83
C LEU A 10 -7.92 -14.71 -9.57
N SER A 11 -7.32 -15.84 -9.16
CA SER A 11 -6.16 -16.43 -9.84
C SER A 11 -6.47 -16.87 -11.26
N ASP A 12 -7.64 -17.48 -11.51
CA ASP A 12 -8.08 -17.89 -12.85
C ASP A 12 -8.29 -16.67 -13.76
N MET A 13 -8.62 -15.52 -13.17
CA MET A 13 -8.72 -14.23 -13.85
C MET A 13 -7.36 -13.54 -14.06
N GLY A 14 -6.25 -14.12 -13.60
CA GLY A 14 -4.93 -13.49 -13.68
C GLY A 14 -4.69 -12.37 -12.65
N ILE A 15 -5.49 -12.33 -11.58
CA ILE A 15 -5.34 -11.39 -10.47
C ILE A 15 -4.55 -12.05 -9.33
N GLU A 16 -3.45 -11.43 -8.96
CA GLU A 16 -2.64 -11.83 -7.83
C GLU A 16 -3.01 -11.05 -6.57
N CYS A 17 -2.79 -11.65 -5.40
CA CYS A 17 -3.10 -11.06 -4.10
C CYS A 17 -1.89 -11.07 -3.17
N GLY A 18 -1.72 -10.01 -2.40
CA GLY A 18 -0.63 -9.88 -1.45
C GLY A 18 -0.93 -8.90 -0.33
N GLN A 19 0.13 -8.45 0.32
CA GLN A 19 0.10 -7.42 1.36
C GLN A 19 0.90 -6.21 0.87
N GLY A 20 0.44 -5.01 1.22
CA GLY A 20 1.11 -3.76 0.90
C GLY A 20 2.50 -3.61 1.51
N LEU A 21 3.09 -2.45 1.34
CA LEU A 21 4.45 -2.12 1.73
C LEU A 21 4.61 -2.14 3.25
N ARG A 22 5.62 -2.87 3.72
CA ARG A 22 6.05 -2.88 5.11
C ARG A 22 7.42 -2.21 5.22
N THR A 23 7.46 -1.04 5.83
CA THR A 23 8.71 -0.25 5.95
C THR A 23 9.60 -0.69 7.12
N GLY A 24 9.00 -1.30 8.15
CA GLY A 24 9.70 -1.65 9.39
C GLY A 24 9.88 -0.50 10.38
N ALA A 25 9.80 0.76 9.95
CA ALA A 25 9.83 1.96 10.78
C ALA A 25 8.90 3.04 10.20
N ASN A 26 7.60 2.83 10.34
CA ASN A 26 6.60 3.75 9.79
C ASN A 26 6.81 5.19 10.26
N ASP A 27 7.29 5.39 11.49
CA ASP A 27 7.55 6.72 12.05
C ASP A 27 8.61 7.49 11.26
N PHE A 28 9.64 6.81 10.75
CA PHE A 28 10.67 7.41 9.91
C PHE A 28 10.23 7.50 8.45
N PHE A 29 9.77 6.39 7.87
CA PHE A 29 9.55 6.31 6.44
C PHE A 29 8.30 7.05 5.96
N TYR A 30 7.27 7.24 6.79
CA TYR A 30 6.08 7.95 6.37
C TYR A 30 6.09 9.41 6.81
N VAL A 31 5.90 10.29 5.85
CA VAL A 31 5.80 11.74 6.05
C VAL A 31 4.43 12.26 5.63
N GLN A 32 4.00 13.34 6.26
CA GLN A 32 2.80 14.06 5.87
C GLN A 32 3.13 15.09 4.79
N ILE A 33 2.48 15.03 3.65
CA ILE A 33 2.50 16.07 2.62
C ILE A 33 1.74 17.27 3.16
N LYS A 34 2.35 18.45 3.10
CA LYS A 34 1.77 19.73 3.53
C LYS A 34 1.45 20.61 2.35
N GLU A 35 2.34 20.69 1.38
CA GLU A 35 2.23 21.56 0.23
C GLU A 35 3.08 20.99 -0.91
N GLU A 36 2.64 21.14 -2.14
CA GLU A 36 3.42 20.80 -3.34
C GLU A 36 3.87 22.09 -4.01
N GLU A 37 5.16 22.19 -4.32
CA GLU A 37 5.81 23.37 -4.89
C GLU A 37 6.65 22.99 -6.11
N GLY A 38 6.03 22.93 -7.29
CA GLY A 38 6.71 22.53 -8.51
C GLY A 38 7.27 21.11 -8.43
N GLU A 39 8.60 20.95 -8.53
CA GLU A 39 9.30 19.66 -8.44
C GLU A 39 9.60 19.23 -7.00
N SER A 40 9.25 20.03 -6.00
CA SER A 40 9.47 19.72 -4.59
C SER A 40 8.17 19.65 -3.81
N VAL A 41 8.23 19.01 -2.64
CA VAL A 41 7.11 18.80 -1.74
C VAL A 41 7.52 19.18 -0.33
N LEU A 42 6.74 20.03 0.31
CA LEU A 42 6.90 20.35 1.72
C LEU A 42 6.27 19.25 2.56
N VAL A 43 7.08 18.57 3.36
CA VAL A 43 6.65 17.45 4.18
C VAL A 43 6.94 17.68 5.66
N ARG A 44 6.32 16.87 6.52
CA ARG A 44 6.57 16.84 7.96
C ARG A 44 6.60 15.39 8.43
N SER A 45 7.49 15.07 9.37
CA SER A 45 7.44 13.83 10.13
C SER A 45 6.09 13.68 10.84
N LYS A 46 5.57 12.46 10.91
CA LYS A 46 4.30 12.20 11.62
C LYS A 46 4.45 12.27 13.15
N THR A 47 5.51 11.70 13.69
CA THR A 47 5.56 11.37 15.12
C THR A 47 6.90 11.65 15.80
N TRP A 48 8.04 11.29 15.20
CA TRP A 48 9.31 11.26 15.92
C TRP A 48 10.01 12.63 16.01
N ASP A 49 9.90 13.46 15.00
CA ASP A 49 10.38 14.83 15.06
C ASP A 49 9.36 15.71 15.82
N ARG A 50 9.53 15.76 17.13
CA ARG A 50 8.63 16.51 18.04
C ARG A 50 8.68 18.02 17.83
N GLY A 51 9.75 18.56 17.20
CA GLY A 51 9.87 19.95 16.84
C GLY A 51 8.90 20.36 15.75
N GLY A 52 8.36 19.38 15.02
CA GLY A 52 7.39 19.60 13.96
C GLY A 52 7.96 20.37 12.77
N ARG A 53 9.29 20.30 12.59
CA ARG A 53 10.00 20.91 11.47
C ARG A 53 9.38 20.41 10.15
N LYS A 54 9.23 21.32 9.21
CA LYS A 54 8.90 21.00 7.83
C LYS A 54 10.21 20.86 7.05
N TYR A 55 10.19 19.95 6.07
CA TYR A 55 11.33 19.67 5.20
C TYR A 55 10.87 19.75 3.76
N ARG A 56 11.71 20.24 2.88
CA ARG A 56 11.49 20.25 1.44
C ARG A 56 12.21 19.07 0.82
N PHE A 57 11.46 18.11 0.27
CA PHE A 57 11.97 16.95 -0.45
C PHE A 57 11.70 17.11 -1.94
N GLU A 58 12.54 16.52 -2.78
CA GLU A 58 12.25 16.37 -4.19
C GLU A 58 11.11 15.35 -4.37
N LYS A 59 10.26 15.55 -5.39
CA LYS A 59 9.16 14.61 -5.67
C LYS A 59 9.64 13.18 -5.90
N ASP A 60 10.80 13.02 -6.53
CA ASP A 60 11.42 11.72 -6.82
C ASP A 60 11.94 10.98 -5.57
N ASP A 61 12.03 11.67 -4.43
CA ASP A 61 12.46 11.08 -3.15
C ASP A 61 11.31 10.46 -2.35
N ILE A 62 10.08 10.64 -2.80
CA ILE A 62 8.90 10.16 -2.09
C ILE A 62 7.89 9.52 -3.04
N VAL A 63 7.05 8.62 -2.50
CA VAL A 63 5.93 8.04 -3.23
C VAL A 63 4.64 8.26 -2.44
N PRO A 64 3.61 8.91 -3.01
CA PRO A 64 2.30 9.04 -2.39
C PRO A 64 1.80 7.68 -1.90
N THR A 65 1.29 7.62 -0.67
CA THR A 65 1.00 6.33 -0.02
C THR A 65 -0.34 6.36 0.70
N LEU A 66 -1.19 5.38 0.42
CA LEU A 66 -2.39 5.11 1.19
C LEU A 66 -2.06 4.23 2.39
N GLN A 67 -2.22 4.74 3.61
CA GLN A 67 -2.04 3.98 4.83
C GLN A 67 -3.36 3.44 5.40
N ASN A 68 -4.44 4.22 5.27
CA ASN A 68 -5.73 3.89 5.86
C ASN A 68 -6.87 4.29 4.93
N ARG A 69 -7.94 3.48 4.94
CA ARG A 69 -9.17 3.74 4.17
C ARG A 69 -9.77 5.14 4.44
N GLY A 70 -9.63 5.63 5.66
CA GLY A 70 -10.17 6.93 6.06
C GLY A 70 -9.50 8.15 5.40
N GLU A 71 -8.36 7.98 4.74
CA GLU A 71 -7.67 9.05 4.02
C GLU A 71 -8.36 9.42 2.69
N VAL A 72 -9.22 8.53 2.18
CA VAL A 72 -9.85 8.69 0.85
C VAL A 72 -11.38 8.63 0.96
N LYS A 73 -12.06 9.58 0.34
CA LYS A 73 -13.52 9.54 0.15
C LYS A 73 -13.85 8.83 -1.17
N GLY A 74 -14.89 7.98 -1.15
CA GLY A 74 -15.28 7.18 -2.32
C GLY A 74 -14.40 5.95 -2.52
N LEU A 75 -14.46 5.33 -3.69
CA LEU A 75 -13.82 4.04 -3.98
C LEU A 75 -12.58 4.17 -4.87
N VAL A 76 -12.24 5.37 -5.34
CA VAL A 76 -11.10 5.61 -6.23
C VAL A 76 -10.02 6.39 -5.50
N VAL A 77 -8.81 5.83 -5.50
CA VAL A 77 -7.59 6.42 -4.93
C VAL A 77 -6.78 7.05 -6.04
N THR A 78 -6.54 8.34 -5.93
CA THR A 78 -5.69 9.13 -6.83
C THR A 78 -4.59 9.83 -6.02
N PRO A 79 -3.42 10.16 -6.60
CA PRO A 79 -2.31 10.77 -5.86
C PRO A 79 -2.70 12.06 -5.13
N ASP A 80 -3.48 12.93 -5.76
CA ASP A 80 -3.94 14.22 -5.25
C ASP A 80 -4.79 14.13 -3.97
N LYS A 81 -5.39 12.96 -3.70
CA LYS A 81 -6.17 12.71 -2.48
C LYS A 81 -5.32 12.28 -1.29
N LEU A 82 -4.08 11.92 -1.52
CA LEU A 82 -3.21 11.37 -0.49
C LEU A 82 -2.44 12.49 0.22
N LYS A 83 -2.41 12.41 1.54
CA LYS A 83 -1.68 13.36 2.41
C LYS A 83 -0.48 12.71 3.09
N THR A 84 -0.16 11.50 2.71
CA THR A 84 0.97 10.72 3.23
C THR A 84 1.82 10.26 2.05
N ALA A 85 3.14 10.30 2.23
CA ALA A 85 4.07 9.69 1.30
C ALA A 85 5.06 8.81 2.06
N VAL A 86 5.62 7.82 1.37
CA VAL A 86 6.76 7.04 1.86
C VAL A 86 8.05 7.62 1.27
N ILE A 87 9.08 7.76 2.09
CA ILE A 87 10.43 8.12 1.66
C ILE A 87 11.01 6.96 0.85
N TYR A 88 11.34 7.21 -0.42
CA TYR A 88 11.81 6.19 -1.36
C TYR A 88 12.84 6.75 -2.35
N PRO A 89 13.95 7.34 -1.89
CA PRO A 89 14.94 7.94 -2.76
C PRO A 89 15.67 6.89 -3.61
N GLN A 90 15.80 7.14 -4.90
CA GLN A 90 16.50 6.27 -5.84
C GLN A 90 17.88 6.84 -6.23
N GLY A 91 18.05 8.13 -6.12
CA GLY A 91 19.25 8.87 -6.48
C GLY A 91 20.17 9.21 -5.30
N GLU A 92 21.04 10.20 -5.50
CA GLU A 92 21.88 10.79 -4.47
C GLU A 92 21.02 11.58 -3.47
N ILE A 93 21.28 11.40 -2.17
CA ILE A 93 20.57 12.14 -1.13
C ILE A 93 21.14 13.54 -0.99
N LYS A 94 20.28 14.55 -1.18
CA LYS A 94 20.66 15.97 -1.13
C LYS A 94 19.67 16.80 -0.31
N GLY A 95 20.04 18.05 -0.07
CA GLY A 95 19.15 19.03 0.54
C GLY A 95 18.57 18.61 1.89
N GLU A 96 17.35 19.00 2.13
CA GLU A 96 16.69 18.79 3.42
C GLU A 96 16.32 17.33 3.71
N LEU A 97 16.33 16.44 2.70
CA LEU A 97 16.22 15.00 2.95
C LEU A 97 17.47 14.47 3.67
N ARG A 98 18.67 14.99 3.35
CA ARG A 98 19.88 14.67 4.09
C ARG A 98 19.76 15.11 5.54
N ASP A 99 19.35 16.36 5.80
CA ASP A 99 19.12 16.87 7.15
C ASP A 99 18.15 16.02 7.96
N TYR A 100 17.05 15.56 7.30
CA TYR A 100 16.05 14.70 7.91
C TYR A 100 16.63 13.34 8.33
N ILE A 101 17.45 12.74 7.47
CA ILE A 101 18.12 11.46 7.74
C ILE A 101 19.13 11.62 8.86
N ASP A 102 19.97 12.66 8.80
CA ASP A 102 21.01 12.92 9.81
C ASP A 102 20.38 13.15 11.20
N LEU A 103 19.28 13.89 11.26
CA LEU A 103 18.51 14.04 12.49
C LEU A 103 17.94 12.69 12.97
N ALA A 104 17.41 11.87 12.07
CA ALA A 104 16.87 10.54 12.41
C ALA A 104 17.94 9.57 12.93
N GLU A 105 19.20 9.72 12.53
CA GLU A 105 20.31 8.93 13.05
C GLU A 105 20.66 9.24 14.51
N THR A 106 20.34 10.45 14.97
CA THR A 106 20.50 10.85 16.37
C THR A 106 19.29 10.49 17.24
N TYR A 107 18.15 10.19 16.62
CA TYR A 107 16.92 9.87 17.34
C TYR A 107 17.00 8.49 18.00
N HIS A 108 16.46 8.42 19.22
CA HIS A 108 16.25 7.17 19.94
C HIS A 108 14.80 7.06 20.39
N ASP A 109 14.20 5.90 20.19
CA ASP A 109 12.86 5.58 20.66
C ASP A 109 12.81 5.47 22.21
N THR A 110 11.64 5.22 22.77
CA THR A 110 11.44 5.05 24.22
C THR A 110 12.21 3.87 24.83
N LYS A 111 12.75 2.98 23.98
CA LYS A 111 13.60 1.83 24.39
C LYS A 111 15.08 2.09 24.10
N GLY A 112 15.46 3.31 23.72
CA GLY A 112 16.84 3.68 23.40
C GLY A 112 17.35 3.13 22.08
N ARG A 113 16.48 2.68 21.13
CA ARG A 113 16.86 2.12 19.83
C ARG A 113 16.78 3.18 18.74
N ARG A 114 17.73 3.19 17.82
CA ARG A 114 17.68 4.00 16.59
C ARG A 114 16.84 3.29 15.55
N PHE A 115 16.31 4.01 14.57
CA PHE A 115 15.53 3.40 13.47
C PHE A 115 16.28 2.28 12.75
N LYS A 116 17.57 2.46 12.49
CA LYS A 116 18.41 1.45 11.82
C LYS A 116 18.59 0.16 12.63
N ASP A 117 18.40 0.21 13.95
CA ASP A 117 18.53 -0.94 14.85
C ASP A 117 17.24 -1.78 14.91
N TYR A 118 16.14 -1.34 14.29
CA TYR A 118 14.90 -2.12 14.25
C TYR A 118 15.10 -3.37 13.40
N SER A 119 14.69 -4.52 13.93
CA SER A 119 14.87 -5.83 13.26
C SER A 119 14.28 -5.90 11.84
N ALA A 120 13.25 -5.11 11.55
CA ALA A 120 12.63 -5.02 10.22
C ALA A 120 13.31 -3.99 9.30
N VAL A 121 14.16 -3.10 9.82
CA VAL A 121 14.90 -2.07 9.07
C VAL A 121 16.34 -2.48 8.83
N ALA A 122 16.99 -3.10 9.82
CA ALA A 122 18.39 -3.53 9.71
C ALA A 122 18.72 -4.29 8.40
N PRO A 123 17.84 -5.18 7.86
CA PRO A 123 18.10 -5.84 6.59
C PRO A 123 18.09 -4.91 5.36
N ASN A 124 17.67 -3.64 5.50
CA ASN A 124 17.78 -2.68 4.40
C ASN A 124 19.24 -2.30 4.15
N GLU A 125 20.05 -2.21 5.21
CA GLU A 125 21.48 -1.98 5.04
C GLU A 125 22.14 -3.20 4.40
N LYS A 126 22.94 -2.96 3.36
CA LYS A 126 23.68 -4.02 2.68
C LYS A 126 25.16 -3.67 2.64
N ILE A 127 25.97 -4.53 3.22
CA ILE A 127 27.42 -4.38 3.27
C ILE A 127 28.02 -5.49 2.40
N VAL A 128 28.93 -5.12 1.49
CA VAL A 128 29.70 -6.04 0.65
C VAL A 128 31.17 -5.66 0.78
N GLU A 129 32.02 -6.62 1.13
CA GLU A 129 33.47 -6.40 1.33
C GLU A 129 33.80 -5.22 2.26
N GLY A 130 33.02 -5.05 3.34
CA GLY A 130 33.19 -3.97 4.31
C GLY A 130 32.71 -2.59 3.86
N LYS A 131 32.11 -2.46 2.66
CA LYS A 131 31.55 -1.21 2.15
C LYS A 131 30.01 -1.27 2.17
N ILE A 132 29.39 -0.17 2.61
CA ILE A 132 27.93 -0.02 2.53
C ILE A 132 27.56 0.20 1.06
N VAL A 133 26.83 -0.75 0.47
CA VAL A 133 26.33 -0.68 -0.90
C VAL A 133 24.85 -0.29 -0.97
N ARG A 134 24.14 -0.35 0.16
CA ARG A 134 22.80 0.21 0.34
C ARG A 134 22.65 0.65 1.80
N GLU A 135 22.25 1.88 2.01
CA GLU A 135 22.04 2.46 3.33
C GLU A 135 20.71 1.97 3.96
N TRP A 136 20.62 1.98 5.28
CA TRP A 136 19.50 1.49 6.06
C TRP A 136 18.15 2.17 5.72
N PHE A 137 18.20 3.43 5.30
CA PHE A 137 17.02 4.24 4.94
C PHE A 137 16.52 3.99 3.51
N ARG A 138 17.20 3.18 2.73
CA ARG A 138 16.75 2.80 1.38
C ARG A 138 15.94 1.51 1.42
N LEU A 139 14.65 1.64 1.16
CA LEU A 139 13.78 0.46 1.02
C LEU A 139 14.21 -0.38 -0.21
N PRO A 140 14.00 -1.69 -0.15
CA PRO A 140 14.14 -2.55 -1.33
C PRO A 140 13.22 -2.09 -2.47
N LYS A 141 13.54 -2.49 -3.71
CA LYS A 141 12.71 -2.20 -4.87
C LYS A 141 11.25 -2.60 -4.62
N MET A 142 10.34 -1.67 -4.87
CA MET A 142 8.91 -1.94 -4.75
C MET A 142 8.48 -2.99 -5.77
N ALA A 143 7.72 -3.97 -5.30
CA ALA A 143 7.10 -5.00 -6.13
C ALA A 143 5.65 -4.61 -6.45
N ASN A 144 5.02 -5.27 -7.42
CA ASN A 144 3.64 -5.01 -7.82
C ASN A 144 2.63 -5.01 -6.67
N ARG A 145 2.85 -5.85 -5.65
CA ARG A 145 2.02 -5.86 -4.43
C ARG A 145 2.08 -4.55 -3.63
N HIS A 146 3.13 -3.75 -3.80
CA HIS A 146 3.28 -2.46 -3.14
C HIS A 146 2.65 -1.32 -3.94
N LEU A 147 2.51 -1.52 -5.27
CA LEU A 147 1.93 -0.61 -6.24
C LEU A 147 0.75 -1.32 -6.95
N PRO A 148 -0.30 -1.73 -6.21
CA PRO A 148 -1.38 -2.55 -6.74
C PRO A 148 -2.41 -1.72 -7.50
N ASN A 149 -3.29 -2.40 -8.24
CA ASN A 149 -4.45 -1.78 -8.87
C ASN A 149 -5.67 -1.72 -7.95
N LEU A 150 -5.76 -2.65 -7.00
CA LEU A 150 -6.87 -2.72 -6.04
C LEU A 150 -6.34 -2.96 -4.63
N CYS A 151 -7.07 -2.47 -3.62
CA CYS A 151 -6.75 -2.78 -2.23
C CYS A 151 -7.99 -2.79 -1.33
N LEU A 152 -7.88 -3.54 -0.22
CA LEU A 152 -8.90 -3.61 0.83
C LEU A 152 -8.24 -3.45 2.21
N THR A 153 -8.93 -2.84 3.16
CA THR A 153 -8.45 -2.75 4.55
C THR A 153 -8.34 -4.15 5.16
N ARG A 154 -7.23 -4.44 5.83
CA ARG A 154 -7.01 -5.76 6.46
C ARG A 154 -7.87 -5.99 7.69
N VAL A 155 -8.07 -4.99 8.51
CA VAL A 155 -8.85 -5.10 9.75
C VAL A 155 -9.92 -4.02 9.76
N SER A 156 -11.17 -4.43 9.86
CA SER A 156 -12.33 -3.53 9.81
C SER A 156 -13.49 -4.08 10.62
N ALA A 157 -14.32 -3.19 11.19
CA ALA A 157 -15.55 -3.56 11.89
C ALA A 157 -16.63 -4.16 10.96
N ARG A 158 -16.48 -3.98 9.64
CA ARG A 158 -17.37 -4.55 8.60
C ARG A 158 -16.50 -5.13 7.50
N ILE A 159 -17.07 -5.95 6.64
CA ILE A 159 -16.38 -6.39 5.42
C ILE A 159 -15.98 -5.14 4.62
N PRO A 160 -14.67 -4.96 4.34
CA PRO A 160 -14.19 -3.75 3.69
C PRO A 160 -14.59 -3.67 2.23
N GLU A 161 -14.81 -2.45 1.77
CA GLU A 161 -14.94 -2.16 0.34
C GLU A 161 -13.58 -2.29 -0.35
N CYS A 162 -13.60 -2.78 -1.58
CA CYS A 162 -12.44 -2.75 -2.45
C CYS A 162 -12.26 -1.35 -3.03
N LEU A 163 -11.05 -0.82 -2.96
CA LEU A 163 -10.66 0.46 -3.55
C LEU A 163 -9.95 0.22 -4.88
N PHE A 164 -10.25 1.04 -5.86
CA PHE A 164 -9.54 1.12 -7.13
C PHE A 164 -8.39 2.14 -7.01
N VAL A 165 -7.16 1.72 -7.32
CA VAL A 165 -5.97 2.57 -7.24
C VAL A 165 -5.53 2.94 -8.66
N THR A 166 -5.53 4.24 -8.96
CA THR A 166 -5.07 4.74 -10.26
C THR A 166 -3.55 4.73 -10.30
N GLN A 167 -2.97 3.66 -10.83
CA GLN A 167 -1.52 3.56 -11.00
C GLN A 167 -1.06 4.23 -12.30
N SER A 168 0.07 4.93 -12.21
CA SER A 168 0.81 5.47 -13.34
C SER A 168 2.30 5.14 -13.18
N GLU A 169 3.03 5.04 -14.26
CA GLU A 169 4.49 4.84 -14.22
C GLU A 169 5.22 6.10 -13.70
N THR A 170 4.67 7.27 -14.01
CA THR A 170 5.25 8.57 -13.62
C THR A 170 4.80 9.02 -12.24
N ASP A 171 3.68 8.52 -11.73
CA ASP A 171 3.08 8.96 -10.48
C ASP A 171 2.46 7.75 -9.74
N PRO A 172 3.32 6.83 -9.27
CA PRO A 172 2.86 5.59 -8.62
C PRO A 172 2.30 5.89 -7.23
N ILE A 173 1.32 5.07 -6.82
CA ILE A 173 0.77 5.09 -5.47
C ILE A 173 1.18 3.83 -4.73
N ALA A 174 1.88 4.00 -3.61
CA ALA A 174 2.20 2.89 -2.72
C ALA A 174 1.04 2.61 -1.75
N ILE A 175 0.87 1.35 -1.41
CA ILE A 175 -0.15 0.90 -0.46
C ILE A 175 0.52 0.28 0.75
N ASP A 176 0.19 0.76 1.95
CA ASP A 176 0.74 0.27 3.22
C ASP A 176 0.29 -1.15 3.56
N ALA A 177 1.06 -1.84 4.40
CA ALA A 177 0.79 -3.20 4.88
C ALA A 177 -0.50 -3.37 5.71
N ASN A 178 -1.16 -2.27 6.08
CA ASN A 178 -2.51 -2.29 6.67
C ASN A 178 -3.59 -2.69 5.66
N MET A 179 -3.22 -2.78 4.38
CA MET A 179 -4.11 -3.15 3.29
C MET A 179 -3.70 -4.50 2.70
N VAL A 180 -4.68 -5.26 2.25
CA VAL A 180 -4.51 -6.36 1.30
C VAL A 180 -4.56 -5.78 -0.09
N THR A 181 -3.68 -6.22 -0.95
CA THR A 181 -3.45 -5.66 -2.28
C THR A 181 -3.68 -6.69 -3.36
N LEU A 182 -4.21 -6.23 -4.50
CA LEU A 182 -4.43 -7.07 -5.68
C LEU A 182 -3.89 -6.33 -6.92
N TRP A 183 -3.29 -7.11 -7.81
CA TRP A 183 -2.75 -6.59 -9.07
C TRP A 183 -2.94 -7.59 -10.20
N GLY A 184 -2.99 -7.08 -11.41
CA GLY A 184 -3.10 -7.86 -12.63
C GLY A 184 -2.51 -7.09 -13.81
N ARG A 185 -2.43 -7.72 -14.96
CA ARG A 185 -1.86 -7.10 -16.17
C ARG A 185 -2.91 -6.45 -17.07
N ASP A 186 -4.11 -7.00 -17.06
CA ASP A 186 -5.18 -6.56 -17.92
C ASP A 186 -6.13 -5.60 -17.20
N ALA A 187 -6.26 -4.38 -17.72
CA ALA A 187 -7.07 -3.32 -17.14
C ALA A 187 -8.57 -3.68 -17.09
N ARG A 188 -9.07 -4.42 -18.07
CA ARG A 188 -10.46 -4.87 -18.11
C ARG A 188 -10.73 -5.85 -16.98
N THR A 189 -9.88 -6.85 -16.84
CA THR A 189 -9.98 -7.85 -15.75
C THR A 189 -9.91 -7.20 -14.38
N ILE A 190 -9.07 -6.17 -14.20
CA ILE A 190 -8.98 -5.40 -12.96
C ILE A 190 -10.31 -4.69 -12.65
N ARG A 191 -10.96 -4.05 -13.64
CA ARG A 191 -12.28 -3.41 -13.45
C ARG A 191 -13.37 -4.42 -13.10
N ILE A 192 -13.38 -5.58 -13.76
CA ILE A 192 -14.29 -6.67 -13.44
C ILE A 192 -14.08 -7.15 -12.00
N ALA A 193 -12.83 -7.43 -11.61
CA ALA A 193 -12.50 -7.83 -10.25
C ALA A 193 -12.90 -6.77 -9.21
N PHE A 194 -12.73 -5.48 -9.53
CA PHE A 194 -13.19 -4.39 -8.66
C PHE A 194 -14.70 -4.41 -8.44
N ALA A 195 -15.48 -4.57 -9.50
CA ALA A 195 -16.94 -4.67 -9.42
C ALA A 195 -17.37 -5.91 -8.61
N MET A 196 -16.78 -7.08 -8.92
CA MET A 196 -17.06 -8.33 -8.23
C MET A 196 -16.75 -8.28 -6.74
N LEU A 197 -15.58 -7.71 -6.36
CA LEU A 197 -15.17 -7.58 -4.96
C LEU A 197 -16.05 -6.63 -4.15
N ASN A 198 -16.73 -5.68 -4.79
CA ASN A 198 -17.69 -4.79 -4.14
C ASN A 198 -19.13 -5.33 -4.15
N SER A 199 -19.39 -6.47 -4.80
CA SER A 199 -20.70 -7.09 -4.85
C SER A 199 -21.16 -7.64 -3.49
N THR A 200 -22.47 -7.83 -3.34
CA THR A 200 -23.05 -8.50 -2.18
C THR A 200 -22.55 -9.95 -2.03
N TRP A 201 -22.30 -10.63 -3.15
CA TRP A 201 -21.73 -11.98 -3.16
C TRP A 201 -20.39 -12.02 -2.42
N SER A 202 -19.45 -11.14 -2.77
CA SER A 202 -18.15 -11.08 -2.11
C SER A 202 -18.24 -10.74 -0.64
N LYS A 203 -19.13 -9.82 -0.26
CA LYS A 203 -19.34 -9.45 1.14
C LYS A 203 -19.81 -10.64 1.97
N LEU A 204 -20.83 -11.34 1.51
CA LEU A 204 -21.34 -12.56 2.19
C LEU A 204 -20.27 -13.66 2.26
N TYR A 205 -19.56 -13.89 1.16
CA TYR A 205 -18.54 -14.93 1.12
C TYR A 205 -17.38 -14.62 2.08
N LEU A 206 -16.93 -13.37 2.12
CA LEU A 206 -15.88 -12.93 3.03
C LEU A 206 -16.32 -13.01 4.50
N GLU A 207 -17.58 -12.71 4.84
CA GLU A 207 -18.10 -12.91 6.20
C GLU A 207 -17.99 -14.36 6.67
N LEU A 208 -18.16 -15.32 5.75
CA LEU A 208 -18.08 -16.74 6.05
C LEU A 208 -16.64 -17.24 6.24
N ILE A 209 -15.67 -16.69 5.52
CA ILE A 209 -14.31 -17.23 5.46
C ILE A 209 -13.26 -16.38 6.18
N CYS A 210 -13.54 -15.11 6.47
CA CYS A 210 -12.58 -14.23 7.16
C CYS A 210 -12.43 -14.59 8.63
N THR A 211 -11.26 -14.27 9.16
CA THR A 211 -11.01 -14.40 10.59
C THR A 211 -11.74 -13.30 11.36
N VAL A 212 -12.60 -13.70 12.30
CA VAL A 212 -13.19 -12.76 13.26
C VAL A 212 -12.23 -12.60 14.44
N MET A 213 -11.84 -11.37 14.70
CA MET A 213 -10.94 -11.00 15.81
C MET A 213 -11.74 -10.71 17.09
N GLY A 214 -11.04 -10.66 18.21
CA GLY A 214 -11.63 -10.16 19.46
C GLY A 214 -12.27 -8.79 19.26
N GLY A 215 -13.51 -8.62 19.78
CA GLY A 215 -14.30 -7.40 19.54
C GLY A 215 -15.10 -7.37 18.22
N GLY A 216 -15.16 -8.47 17.47
CA GLY A 216 -16.02 -8.62 16.27
C GLY A 216 -15.47 -8.01 14.99
N ALA A 217 -14.23 -7.53 14.98
CA ALA A 217 -13.60 -7.03 13.75
C ALA A 217 -13.24 -8.17 12.80
N PHE A 218 -13.47 -7.96 11.50
CA PHE A 218 -13.06 -8.87 10.45
C PHE A 218 -11.59 -8.62 10.06
N LYS A 219 -10.82 -9.70 9.92
CA LYS A 219 -9.47 -9.66 9.37
C LYS A 219 -9.46 -10.33 8.00
N VAL A 220 -9.34 -9.50 6.95
CA VAL A 220 -9.18 -9.95 5.56
C VAL A 220 -7.70 -10.10 5.24
N GLU A 221 -7.32 -11.23 4.70
CA GLU A 221 -5.95 -11.51 4.24
C GLU A 221 -5.94 -12.00 2.79
N ALA A 222 -4.79 -11.94 2.14
CA ALA A 222 -4.64 -12.42 0.76
C ALA A 222 -5.08 -13.89 0.59
N SER A 223 -4.88 -14.72 1.63
CA SER A 223 -5.32 -16.11 1.64
C SER A 223 -6.85 -16.27 1.59
N HIS A 224 -7.60 -15.32 2.17
CA HIS A 224 -9.06 -15.30 2.08
C HIS A 224 -9.49 -14.91 0.66
N LEU A 225 -8.91 -13.85 0.09
CA LEU A 225 -9.24 -13.40 -1.27
C LEU A 225 -8.95 -14.49 -2.33
N LYS A 226 -7.87 -15.27 -2.15
CA LYS A 226 -7.55 -16.39 -3.05
C LYS A 226 -8.57 -17.54 -3.01
N LYS A 227 -9.40 -17.61 -1.96
CA LYS A 227 -10.47 -18.62 -1.82
C LYS A 227 -11.81 -18.13 -2.37
N LEU A 228 -11.94 -16.85 -2.70
CA LEU A 228 -13.16 -16.33 -3.29
C LEU A 228 -13.41 -16.98 -4.65
N LEU A 229 -14.63 -17.47 -4.81
CA LEU A 229 -15.12 -18.00 -6.07
C LEU A 229 -16.26 -17.11 -6.56
N PHE A 230 -16.22 -16.75 -7.81
CA PHE A 230 -17.21 -15.92 -8.46
C PHE A 230 -17.94 -16.73 -9.53
N PRO A 231 -19.26 -16.54 -9.68
CA PRO A 231 -19.94 -17.05 -10.87
C PRO A 231 -19.25 -16.52 -12.12
N LYS A 232 -18.99 -17.40 -13.07
CA LYS A 232 -18.44 -17.01 -14.37
C LYS A 232 -19.44 -16.11 -15.08
N LEU A 233 -19.05 -14.88 -15.38
CA LEU A 233 -19.91 -13.93 -16.07
C LEU A 233 -20.07 -14.34 -17.54
N SER A 234 -21.30 -14.16 -18.09
CA SER A 234 -21.53 -14.34 -19.51
C SER A 234 -20.79 -13.27 -20.32
N ASN A 235 -20.51 -13.56 -21.61
CA ASN A 235 -19.86 -12.58 -22.49
C ASN A 235 -20.70 -11.30 -22.66
N GLU A 236 -22.03 -11.40 -22.55
CA GLU A 236 -22.96 -10.27 -22.61
C GLU A 236 -22.75 -9.33 -21.42
N LEU A 237 -22.73 -9.87 -20.19
CA LEU A 237 -22.47 -9.11 -18.97
C LEU A 237 -21.04 -8.51 -18.96
N LEU A 238 -20.08 -9.22 -19.51
CA LEU A 238 -18.72 -8.70 -19.64
C LEU A 238 -18.63 -7.51 -20.61
N GLN A 239 -19.48 -7.44 -21.63
CA GLN A 239 -19.55 -6.29 -22.55
C GLN A 239 -20.23 -5.07 -21.94
N GLU A 240 -21.16 -5.25 -21.00
CA GLU A 240 -21.80 -4.15 -20.28
C GLU A 240 -20.90 -3.48 -19.23
N LEU A 241 -19.81 -4.12 -18.84
CA LEU A 241 -18.84 -3.62 -17.86
C LEU A 241 -17.65 -2.86 -18.49
N ASP A 242 -17.58 -2.79 -19.80
CA ASP A 242 -16.60 -2.02 -20.56
C ASP A 242 -17.09 -0.59 -20.82
#